data_b6906786c46d560323edb2eba7bc7024
#
_entry.id   b6906786c46d560323edb2eba7bc7024
#
_cell.length_a   1.000
_cell.length_b   1.000
_cell.length_c   1.000
_cell.angle_alpha   90.00
_cell.angle_beta   90.00
_cell.angle_gamma   90.00
#
_symmetry.space_group_name_H-M   'P 1'
#
loop_
_entity.id
_entity.type
_entity.pdbx_description
1 polymer ?
#
loop_
_entity_poly.entity_id
_entity_poly.type
_entity_poly.pdbx_seq_one_letter_code
_entity_poly.pdbx_strand_id
1 'polypeptide(L)'
;MRTVKVFEEAWPLHTPFVIARGSRSEVRVVVVELEEEGIKGTGECTPYPRYGESDASVMAQIMSVVPQLEKGLTREELQKILPAGAARNALDCALWDLAARKQQQSLADLIGITLPETVTTAQTIVIGTPDQMANSASTLWQAGAKLLKVKLDNHLISERMVAIRTAVPDATLIVDANESWRAEGLAARCQLLADLGVAMLEQPLPAQDDAALENF
;
A
#
# COMPACT_ATOMS: atom_id res chain seq x y z
N MET A 1 8.61 7.39 -32.15
CA MET A 1 8.76 5.97 -31.72
C MET A 1 8.92 6.00 -30.21
N ARG A 2 8.17 5.16 -29.49
CA ARG A 2 8.28 5.04 -28.05
C ARG A 2 9.43 4.11 -27.68
N THR A 3 10.24 4.46 -26.68
CA THR A 3 11.23 3.57 -26.08
C THR A 3 10.79 3.18 -24.68
N VAL A 4 11.23 2.00 -24.23
CA VAL A 4 10.85 1.43 -22.95
C VAL A 4 12.12 1.02 -22.19
N LYS A 5 12.24 1.47 -20.94
CA LYS A 5 13.25 0.99 -20.01
C LYS A 5 12.57 0.35 -18.82
N VAL A 6 13.11 -0.76 -18.34
CA VAL A 6 12.62 -1.48 -17.17
C VAL A 6 13.81 -1.83 -16.30
N PHE A 7 13.75 -1.48 -15.03
CA PHE A 7 14.85 -1.74 -14.09
C PHE A 7 14.32 -1.87 -12.65
N GLU A 8 15.15 -2.42 -11.80
CA GLU A 8 14.86 -2.55 -10.37
C GLU A 8 15.54 -1.43 -9.60
N GLU A 9 14.86 -0.98 -8.55
CA GLU A 9 15.43 -0.11 -7.52
C GLU A 9 15.21 -0.71 -6.14
N ALA A 10 16.13 -0.45 -5.21
CA ALA A 10 16.02 -0.83 -3.81
C ALA A 10 16.05 0.44 -2.96
N TRP A 11 14.98 0.69 -2.22
CA TRP A 11 14.85 1.87 -1.39
C TRP A 11 14.96 1.49 0.08
N PRO A 12 16.04 1.89 0.76
CA PRO A 12 16.20 1.61 2.19
C PRO A 12 15.12 2.33 2.99
N LEU A 13 14.54 1.62 3.95
CA LEU A 13 13.58 2.20 4.89
C LEU A 13 14.34 2.87 6.03
N HIS A 14 13.84 4.02 6.49
CA HIS A 14 14.42 4.74 7.61
C HIS A 14 14.41 3.90 8.91
N THR A 15 13.35 3.11 9.10
CA THR A 15 13.21 2.12 10.17
C THR A 15 12.64 0.83 9.60
N PRO A 16 12.99 -0.34 10.16
CA PRO A 16 12.40 -1.61 9.72
C PRO A 16 10.87 -1.57 9.81
N PHE A 17 10.22 -2.03 8.74
CA PHE A 17 8.76 -2.13 8.68
C PHE A 17 8.33 -3.53 9.12
N VAL A 18 7.74 -3.61 10.33
CA VAL A 18 7.36 -4.87 10.99
C VAL A 18 5.85 -5.03 10.98
N ILE A 19 5.38 -6.12 10.40
CA ILE A 19 3.98 -6.54 10.39
C ILE A 19 3.86 -8.02 10.82
N ALA A 20 2.65 -8.51 11.02
CA ALA A 20 2.42 -9.90 11.44
C ALA A 20 3.07 -10.95 10.48
N ARG A 21 3.21 -10.63 9.19
CA ARG A 21 3.79 -11.52 8.17
C ARG A 21 5.31 -11.42 8.02
N GLY A 22 5.99 -10.53 8.75
CA GLY A 22 7.45 -10.39 8.67
C GLY A 22 7.96 -8.98 8.82
N SER A 23 9.24 -8.80 8.55
CA SER A 23 9.95 -7.52 8.63
C SER A 23 10.78 -7.29 7.39
N ARG A 24 10.89 -6.03 6.96
CA ARG A 24 11.78 -5.62 5.87
C ARG A 24 12.47 -4.30 6.21
N SER A 25 13.71 -4.15 5.75
CA SER A 25 14.53 -2.94 5.90
C SER A 25 14.66 -2.15 4.60
N GLU A 26 14.19 -2.70 3.47
CA GLU A 26 14.16 -2.06 2.15
C GLU A 26 12.86 -2.40 1.41
N VAL A 27 12.51 -1.57 0.44
CA VAL A 27 11.47 -1.86 -0.54
C VAL A 27 12.12 -1.98 -1.89
N ARG A 28 11.91 -3.12 -2.57
CA ARG A 28 12.32 -3.31 -3.97
C ARG A 28 11.14 -2.96 -4.86
N VAL A 29 11.42 -2.19 -5.89
CA VAL A 29 10.42 -1.76 -6.88
C VAL A 29 10.91 -2.07 -8.28
N VAL A 30 9.97 -2.34 -9.17
CA VAL A 30 10.24 -2.40 -10.61
C VAL A 30 9.74 -1.10 -11.23
N VAL A 31 10.65 -0.38 -11.85
CA VAL A 31 10.40 0.92 -12.48
C VAL A 31 10.29 0.75 -14.00
N VAL A 32 9.34 1.44 -14.58
CA VAL A 32 9.16 1.56 -16.02
C VAL A 32 9.30 3.02 -16.44
N GLU A 33 10.19 3.29 -17.38
CA GLU A 33 10.26 4.57 -18.09
C GLU A 33 9.81 4.37 -19.54
N LEU A 34 8.85 5.17 -19.97
CA LEU A 34 8.43 5.31 -21.36
C LEU A 34 8.92 6.65 -21.87
N GLU A 35 9.54 6.67 -23.06
CA GLU A 35 9.92 7.94 -23.70
C GLU A 35 9.38 8.00 -25.13
N GLU A 36 8.70 9.09 -25.45
CA GLU A 36 8.14 9.35 -26.77
C GLU A 36 8.29 10.84 -27.12
N GLU A 37 8.95 11.11 -28.24
CA GLU A 37 9.20 12.49 -28.71
C GLU A 37 9.98 13.36 -27.69
N GLY A 38 10.88 12.73 -26.93
CA GLY A 38 11.67 13.40 -25.90
C GLY A 38 10.92 13.64 -24.57
N ILE A 39 9.67 13.22 -24.48
CA ILE A 39 8.85 13.30 -23.26
C ILE A 39 8.86 11.95 -22.56
N LYS A 40 9.14 11.97 -21.25
CA LYS A 40 9.18 10.77 -20.42
C LYS A 40 7.95 10.64 -19.55
N GLY A 41 7.46 9.42 -19.42
CA GLY A 41 6.48 9.01 -18.42
C GLY A 41 7.05 7.89 -17.58
N THR A 42 6.81 7.90 -16.27
CA THR A 42 7.36 6.93 -15.32
C THR A 42 6.24 6.28 -14.52
N GLY A 43 6.37 4.98 -14.29
CA GLY A 43 5.53 4.23 -13.37
C GLY A 43 6.35 3.20 -12.62
N GLU A 44 5.87 2.81 -11.45
CA GLU A 44 6.53 1.81 -10.63
C GLU A 44 5.54 0.83 -10.02
N CYS A 45 6.05 -0.29 -9.56
CA CYS A 45 5.29 -1.24 -8.78
C CYS A 45 6.16 -1.95 -7.74
N THR A 46 5.52 -2.43 -6.69
CA THR A 46 6.12 -3.34 -5.73
C THR A 46 5.56 -4.74 -5.99
N PRO A 47 6.34 -5.68 -6.56
CA PRO A 47 5.93 -7.08 -6.68
C PRO A 47 5.57 -7.65 -5.32
N TYR A 48 4.44 -8.35 -5.21
CA TYR A 48 3.97 -8.80 -3.90
C TYR A 48 3.84 -10.33 -3.83
N PRO A 49 4.73 -11.00 -3.06
CA PRO A 49 4.79 -12.47 -2.99
C PRO A 49 3.48 -13.13 -2.58
N ARG A 50 2.62 -12.44 -1.79
CA ARG A 50 1.29 -12.92 -1.44
C ARG A 50 0.41 -13.22 -2.66
N TYR A 51 0.62 -12.52 -3.76
CA TYR A 51 -0.10 -12.73 -5.03
C TYR A 51 0.72 -13.55 -6.04
N GLY A 52 1.77 -14.22 -5.58
CA GLY A 52 2.64 -15.04 -6.43
C GLY A 52 3.58 -14.21 -7.31
N GLU A 53 3.80 -12.95 -7.00
CA GLU A 53 4.67 -12.08 -7.76
C GLU A 53 6.10 -12.05 -7.19
N SER A 54 7.07 -11.88 -8.08
CA SER A 54 8.46 -11.60 -7.78
C SER A 54 8.99 -10.55 -8.76
N ASP A 55 10.09 -9.88 -8.43
CA ASP A 55 10.74 -8.91 -9.30
C ASP A 55 10.97 -9.53 -10.69
N ALA A 56 11.51 -10.74 -10.76
CA ALA A 56 11.77 -11.45 -12.00
C ALA A 56 10.47 -11.75 -12.79
N SER A 57 9.39 -12.21 -12.12
CA SER A 57 8.13 -12.52 -12.81
C SER A 57 7.45 -11.26 -13.35
N VAL A 58 7.50 -10.18 -12.60
CA VAL A 58 6.93 -8.88 -13.01
C VAL A 58 7.73 -8.28 -14.16
N MET A 59 9.05 -8.28 -14.10
CA MET A 59 9.90 -7.85 -15.21
C MET A 59 9.66 -8.68 -16.47
N ALA A 60 9.54 -10.00 -16.36
CA ALA A 60 9.21 -10.86 -17.50
C ALA A 60 7.86 -10.52 -18.13
N GLN A 61 6.83 -10.25 -17.33
CA GLN A 61 5.52 -9.80 -17.82
C GLN A 61 5.62 -8.46 -18.55
N ILE A 62 6.34 -7.47 -18.00
CA ILE A 62 6.54 -6.18 -18.65
C ILE A 62 7.29 -6.36 -19.97
N MET A 63 8.39 -7.11 -19.96
CA MET A 63 9.21 -7.34 -21.17
C MET A 63 8.44 -8.04 -22.29
N SER A 64 7.46 -8.88 -21.95
CA SER A 64 6.64 -9.58 -22.93
C SER A 64 5.78 -8.64 -23.81
N VAL A 65 5.48 -7.44 -23.32
CA VAL A 65 4.64 -6.45 -24.02
C VAL A 65 5.41 -5.24 -24.55
N VAL A 66 6.74 -5.19 -24.33
CA VAL A 66 7.60 -4.09 -24.81
C VAL A 66 7.44 -3.87 -26.32
N PRO A 67 7.44 -4.92 -27.19
CA PRO A 67 7.25 -4.69 -28.64
C PRO A 67 5.93 -4.02 -29.01
N GLN A 68 4.88 -4.23 -28.23
CA GLN A 68 3.58 -3.57 -28.44
C GLN A 68 3.62 -2.13 -27.90
N LEU A 69 4.26 -1.90 -26.75
CA LEU A 69 4.44 -0.56 -26.19
C LEU A 69 5.23 0.34 -27.13
N GLU A 70 6.30 -0.15 -27.74
CA GLU A 70 7.12 0.59 -28.72
C GLU A 70 6.30 0.96 -29.99
N LYS A 71 5.29 0.16 -30.33
CA LYS A 71 4.35 0.43 -31.43
C LYS A 71 3.19 1.34 -31.04
N GLY A 72 3.15 1.82 -29.80
CA GLY A 72 2.14 2.76 -29.33
C GLY A 72 0.95 2.12 -28.62
N LEU A 73 1.11 0.93 -28.02
CA LEU A 73 0.05 0.30 -27.20
C LEU A 73 -0.61 1.32 -26.28
N THR A 74 -1.95 1.33 -26.30
CA THR A 74 -2.76 2.21 -25.45
C THR A 74 -3.02 1.59 -24.09
N ARG A 75 -3.54 2.39 -23.15
CA ARG A 75 -3.93 1.90 -21.82
C ARG A 75 -5.08 0.89 -21.88
N GLU A 76 -6.05 1.13 -22.76
CA GLU A 76 -7.22 0.27 -22.97
C GLU A 76 -6.82 -1.09 -23.55
N GLU A 77 -5.83 -1.10 -24.44
CA GLU A 77 -5.26 -2.33 -24.99
C GLU A 77 -4.44 -3.08 -23.94
N LEU A 78 -3.64 -2.35 -23.12
CA LEU A 78 -2.88 -2.93 -22.01
C LEU A 78 -3.78 -3.73 -21.05
N GLN A 79 -4.96 -3.20 -20.72
CA GLN A 79 -5.92 -3.88 -19.84
C GLN A 79 -6.40 -5.25 -20.40
N LYS A 80 -6.31 -5.45 -21.70
CA LYS A 80 -6.76 -6.68 -22.38
C LYS A 80 -5.65 -7.74 -22.49
N ILE A 81 -4.38 -7.31 -22.51
CA ILE A 81 -3.25 -8.20 -22.77
C ILE A 81 -2.48 -8.60 -21.51
N LEU A 82 -2.53 -7.79 -20.43
CA LEU A 82 -1.95 -8.15 -19.14
C LEU A 82 -3.03 -8.35 -18.07
N PRO A 83 -2.89 -9.39 -17.25
CA PRO A 83 -3.75 -9.56 -16.08
C PRO A 83 -3.55 -8.43 -15.06
N ALA A 84 -4.51 -8.25 -14.14
CA ALA A 84 -4.32 -7.38 -13.00
C ALA A 84 -3.11 -7.85 -12.18
N GLY A 85 -2.27 -6.91 -11.78
CA GLY A 85 -1.05 -7.19 -11.02
C GLY A 85 -0.04 -6.06 -11.12
N ALA A 86 1.11 -6.26 -10.51
CA ALA A 86 2.17 -5.26 -10.41
C ALA A 86 2.68 -4.80 -11.78
N ALA A 87 2.88 -5.72 -12.72
CA ALA A 87 3.36 -5.39 -14.08
C ALA A 87 2.41 -4.43 -14.80
N ARG A 88 1.09 -4.75 -14.80
CA ARG A 88 0.09 -3.88 -15.43
C ARG A 88 -0.01 -2.54 -14.73
N ASN A 89 0.07 -2.50 -13.40
CA ASN A 89 0.06 -1.26 -12.64
C ASN A 89 1.21 -0.32 -13.03
N ALA A 90 2.46 -0.80 -13.06
CA ALA A 90 3.61 0.01 -13.44
C ALA A 90 3.46 0.60 -14.85
N LEU A 91 3.05 -0.22 -15.81
CA LEU A 91 2.86 0.21 -17.20
C LEU A 91 1.68 1.20 -17.34
N ASP A 92 0.56 0.97 -16.65
CA ASP A 92 -0.60 1.87 -16.68
C ASP A 92 -0.25 3.23 -16.10
N CYS A 93 0.46 3.26 -14.96
CA CYS A 93 0.96 4.50 -14.36
C CYS A 93 1.92 5.25 -15.30
N ALA A 94 2.87 4.55 -15.93
CA ALA A 94 3.80 5.16 -16.87
C ALA A 94 3.09 5.75 -18.11
N LEU A 95 2.05 5.07 -18.62
CA LEU A 95 1.25 5.56 -19.74
C LEU A 95 0.41 6.78 -19.35
N TRP A 96 -0.14 6.82 -18.14
CA TRP A 96 -0.82 7.98 -17.61
C TRP A 96 0.11 9.19 -17.46
N ASP A 97 1.28 8.99 -16.87
CA ASP A 97 2.27 10.06 -16.68
C ASP A 97 2.76 10.60 -18.03
N LEU A 98 3.04 9.70 -18.98
CA LEU A 98 3.41 10.09 -20.34
C LEU A 98 2.31 10.92 -21.02
N ALA A 99 1.05 10.49 -20.92
CA ALA A 99 -0.07 11.20 -21.52
C ALA A 99 -0.27 12.60 -20.92
N ALA A 100 -0.20 12.72 -19.58
CA ALA A 100 -0.34 13.98 -18.89
C ALA A 100 0.79 14.96 -19.28
N ARG A 101 2.04 14.48 -19.31
CA ARG A 101 3.20 15.30 -19.72
C ARG A 101 3.15 15.71 -21.20
N LYS A 102 2.74 14.83 -22.10
CA LYS A 102 2.56 15.17 -23.53
C LYS A 102 1.52 16.27 -23.73
N GLN A 103 0.46 16.27 -22.92
CA GLN A 103 -0.59 17.28 -22.96
C GLN A 103 -0.29 18.52 -22.11
N GLN A 104 0.83 18.53 -21.38
CA GLN A 104 1.21 19.59 -20.42
C GLN A 104 0.10 19.89 -19.40
N GLN A 105 -0.56 18.83 -18.93
CA GLN A 105 -1.65 18.89 -17.96
C GLN A 105 -1.30 18.07 -16.72
N SER A 106 -1.94 18.38 -15.59
CA SER A 106 -1.91 17.48 -14.45
C SER A 106 -2.73 16.23 -14.77
N LEU A 107 -2.46 15.13 -14.06
CA LEU A 107 -3.28 13.93 -14.19
C LEU A 107 -4.75 14.21 -13.82
N ALA A 108 -4.99 15.04 -12.81
CA ALA A 108 -6.33 15.44 -12.39
C ALA A 108 -7.10 16.15 -13.52
N ASP A 109 -6.44 17.10 -14.20
CA ASP A 109 -7.04 17.78 -15.35
C ASP A 109 -7.34 16.83 -16.48
N LEU A 110 -6.41 15.90 -16.76
CA LEU A 110 -6.55 14.90 -17.83
C LEU A 110 -7.75 13.97 -17.61
N ILE A 111 -8.07 13.63 -16.36
CA ILE A 111 -9.21 12.77 -16.01
C ILE A 111 -10.46 13.56 -15.58
N GLY A 112 -10.39 14.89 -15.60
CA GLY A 112 -11.53 15.78 -15.34
C GLY A 112 -11.99 15.82 -13.90
N ILE A 113 -11.07 15.66 -12.91
CA ILE A 113 -11.38 15.75 -11.48
C ILE A 113 -10.74 16.98 -10.83
N THR A 114 -11.41 17.52 -9.84
CA THR A 114 -10.85 18.53 -8.95
C THR A 114 -10.27 17.86 -7.71
N LEU A 115 -8.97 18.06 -7.47
CA LEU A 115 -8.32 17.53 -6.27
C LEU A 115 -8.61 18.45 -5.07
N PRO A 116 -8.84 17.90 -3.87
CA PRO A 116 -8.84 18.68 -2.64
C PRO A 116 -7.43 19.19 -2.35
N GLU A 117 -7.31 20.31 -1.65
CA GLU A 117 -6.01 20.86 -1.23
C GLU A 117 -5.21 19.88 -0.36
N THR A 118 -5.90 19.14 0.51
CA THR A 118 -5.29 18.19 1.42
C THR A 118 -6.13 16.93 1.54
N VAL A 119 -5.47 15.81 1.80
CA VAL A 119 -6.10 14.53 2.10
C VAL A 119 -5.52 13.99 3.40
N THR A 120 -6.37 13.58 4.34
CA THR A 120 -5.91 12.92 5.56
C THR A 120 -5.29 11.56 5.20
N THR A 121 -4.04 11.38 5.57
CA THR A 121 -3.33 10.10 5.40
C THR A 121 -3.13 9.40 6.74
N ALA A 122 -3.18 8.05 6.74
CA ALA A 122 -2.89 7.25 7.90
C ALA A 122 -1.37 7.12 8.09
N GLN A 123 -0.88 7.45 9.29
CA GLN A 123 0.50 7.18 9.69
C GLN A 123 0.58 5.82 10.39
N THR A 124 1.52 4.97 9.97
CA THR A 124 1.60 3.59 10.44
C THR A 124 2.47 3.46 11.69
N ILE A 125 1.91 2.80 12.72
CA ILE A 125 2.63 2.31 13.88
C ILE A 125 2.90 0.82 13.64
N VAL A 126 4.17 0.46 13.47
CA VAL A 126 4.61 -0.92 13.26
C VAL A 126 4.57 -1.73 14.56
N ILE A 127 4.59 -3.06 14.46
CA ILE A 127 4.57 -3.95 15.62
C ILE A 127 5.86 -3.77 16.45
N GLY A 128 5.67 -3.61 17.76
CA GLY A 128 6.72 -3.47 18.76
C GLY A 128 6.22 -3.85 20.16
N THR A 129 6.98 -3.53 21.20
CA THR A 129 6.47 -3.61 22.57
C THR A 129 5.39 -2.53 22.81
N PRO A 130 4.49 -2.69 23.82
CA PRO A 130 3.49 -1.67 24.13
C PRO A 130 4.10 -0.27 24.29
N ASP A 131 5.23 -0.14 25.00
CA ASP A 131 5.90 1.15 25.21
C ASP A 131 6.47 1.74 23.91
N GLN A 132 7.08 0.90 23.06
CA GLN A 132 7.60 1.35 21.76
C GLN A 132 6.46 1.87 20.87
N MET A 133 5.33 1.17 20.83
CA MET A 133 4.17 1.56 20.04
C MET A 133 3.51 2.83 20.58
N ALA A 134 3.40 2.98 21.90
CA ALA A 134 2.91 4.20 22.55
C ALA A 134 3.81 5.40 22.25
N ASN A 135 5.12 5.24 22.35
CA ASN A 135 6.09 6.30 22.02
C ASN A 135 6.01 6.70 20.54
N SER A 136 5.89 5.71 19.65
CA SER A 136 5.68 5.97 18.21
C SER A 136 4.39 6.75 17.96
N ALA A 137 3.28 6.35 18.61
CA ALA A 137 2.01 7.05 18.52
C ALA A 137 2.12 8.51 18.98
N SER A 138 2.75 8.75 20.14
CA SER A 138 2.99 10.10 20.67
C SER A 138 3.81 10.95 19.72
N THR A 139 4.88 10.39 19.16
CA THR A 139 5.75 11.11 18.20
C THR A 139 4.98 11.53 16.96
N LEU A 140 4.22 10.60 16.37
CA LEU A 140 3.40 10.88 15.18
C LEU A 140 2.30 11.90 15.48
N TRP A 141 1.64 11.79 16.62
CA TRP A 141 0.61 12.72 17.06
C TRP A 141 1.17 14.14 17.24
N GLN A 142 2.32 14.27 17.89
CA GLN A 142 3.02 15.56 18.07
C GLN A 142 3.46 16.16 16.73
N ALA A 143 3.79 15.31 15.75
CA ALA A 143 4.09 15.75 14.39
C ALA A 143 2.84 16.14 13.57
N GLY A 144 1.64 16.07 14.16
CA GLY A 144 0.39 16.50 13.54
C GLY A 144 -0.45 15.39 12.89
N ALA A 145 -0.04 14.12 12.98
CA ALA A 145 -0.84 13.02 12.46
C ALA A 145 -2.16 12.90 13.24
N LYS A 146 -3.29 12.81 12.51
CA LYS A 146 -4.63 12.69 13.11
C LYS A 146 -5.20 11.28 13.00
N LEU A 147 -4.76 10.51 12.03
CA LEU A 147 -5.16 9.14 11.77
C LEU A 147 -3.93 8.22 11.89
N LEU A 148 -3.99 7.28 12.82
CA LEU A 148 -2.91 6.32 13.07
C LEU A 148 -3.37 4.91 12.72
N LYS A 149 -2.61 4.23 11.85
CA LYS A 149 -2.84 2.83 11.47
C LYS A 149 -1.93 1.94 12.31
N VAL A 150 -2.52 1.17 13.21
CA VAL A 150 -1.80 0.30 14.15
C VAL A 150 -1.70 -1.09 13.56
N LYS A 151 -0.47 -1.59 13.36
CA LYS A 151 -0.22 -2.98 12.97
C LYS A 151 -0.23 -3.87 14.21
N LEU A 152 -0.99 -4.95 14.16
CA LEU A 152 -1.07 -5.96 15.23
C LEU A 152 -0.83 -7.37 14.67
N ASP A 153 -0.32 -8.22 15.55
CA ASP A 153 -0.33 -9.67 15.42
C ASP A 153 -1.32 -10.26 16.47
N ASN A 154 -1.18 -11.53 16.80
CA ASN A 154 -2.02 -12.20 17.80
C ASN A 154 -1.47 -12.15 19.23
N HIS A 155 -0.45 -11.32 19.50
CA HIS A 155 0.20 -11.18 20.81
C HIS A 155 0.00 -9.78 21.38
N LEU A 156 -0.17 -9.70 22.71
CA LEU A 156 -0.23 -8.44 23.47
C LEU A 156 -1.19 -7.39 22.88
N ILE A 157 -2.31 -7.85 22.31
CA ILE A 157 -3.27 -6.95 21.61
C ILE A 157 -3.79 -5.90 22.57
N SER A 158 -4.27 -6.33 23.75
CA SER A 158 -4.83 -5.45 24.75
C SER A 158 -3.80 -4.47 25.30
N GLU A 159 -2.63 -4.97 25.67
CA GLU A 159 -1.55 -4.17 26.26
C GLU A 159 -1.06 -3.10 25.27
N ARG A 160 -0.86 -3.45 24.01
CA ARG A 160 -0.44 -2.52 22.96
C ARG A 160 -1.50 -1.45 22.71
N MET A 161 -2.77 -1.85 22.55
CA MET A 161 -3.84 -0.92 22.24
C MET A 161 -4.16 0.02 23.40
N VAL A 162 -4.14 -0.48 24.65
CA VAL A 162 -4.30 0.36 25.85
C VAL A 162 -3.16 1.38 25.97
N ALA A 163 -1.91 0.95 25.76
CA ALA A 163 -0.75 1.83 25.81
C ALA A 163 -0.85 2.95 24.73
N ILE A 164 -1.20 2.60 23.50
CA ILE A 164 -1.37 3.57 22.41
C ILE A 164 -2.51 4.54 22.73
N ARG A 165 -3.70 4.05 23.13
CA ARG A 165 -4.86 4.92 23.43
C ARG A 165 -4.57 5.84 24.60
N THR A 166 -3.84 5.36 25.61
CA THR A 166 -3.41 6.20 26.76
C THR A 166 -2.46 7.31 26.31
N ALA A 167 -1.55 7.01 25.38
CA ALA A 167 -0.58 7.98 24.88
C ALA A 167 -1.20 9.03 23.95
N VAL A 168 -2.26 8.67 23.19
CA VAL A 168 -2.92 9.55 22.22
C VAL A 168 -4.44 9.41 22.31
N PRO A 169 -5.06 9.96 23.38
CA PRO A 169 -6.49 9.76 23.68
C PRO A 169 -7.42 10.27 22.58
N ASP A 170 -7.04 11.29 21.83
CA ASP A 170 -7.87 11.96 20.82
C ASP A 170 -7.58 11.52 19.39
N ALA A 171 -6.60 10.64 19.17
CA ALA A 171 -6.27 10.17 17.84
C ALA A 171 -7.34 9.25 17.24
N THR A 172 -7.63 9.40 15.96
CA THR A 172 -8.38 8.38 15.24
C THR A 172 -7.49 7.17 15.01
N LEU A 173 -7.90 6.00 15.53
CA LEU A 173 -7.16 4.76 15.39
C LEU A 173 -7.86 3.82 14.42
N ILE A 174 -7.09 3.23 13.52
CA ILE A 174 -7.47 2.07 12.73
C ILE A 174 -6.48 0.95 13.00
N VAL A 175 -6.95 -0.29 13.00
CA VAL A 175 -6.13 -1.47 13.28
C VAL A 175 -6.06 -2.34 12.04
N ASP A 176 -4.86 -2.85 11.72
CA ASP A 176 -4.66 -3.83 10.66
C ASP A 176 -3.93 -5.04 11.25
N ALA A 177 -4.63 -6.16 11.32
CA ALA A 177 -4.11 -7.41 11.83
C ALA A 177 -3.35 -8.22 10.77
N ASN A 178 -3.34 -7.80 9.51
CA ASN A 178 -2.68 -8.46 8.40
C ASN A 178 -2.95 -9.97 8.33
N GLU A 179 -4.20 -10.38 8.55
CA GLU A 179 -4.67 -11.77 8.47
C GLU A 179 -4.08 -12.69 9.55
N SER A 180 -3.62 -12.12 10.67
CA SER A 180 -2.94 -12.89 11.72
C SER A 180 -3.87 -13.49 12.77
N TRP A 181 -5.14 -13.11 12.80
CA TRP A 181 -6.10 -13.60 13.78
C TRP A 181 -6.89 -14.80 13.25
N ARG A 182 -7.70 -15.38 14.14
CA ARG A 182 -8.63 -16.46 13.85
C ARG A 182 -10.03 -16.07 14.29
N ALA A 183 -11.04 -16.73 13.72
CA ALA A 183 -12.45 -16.50 14.08
C ALA A 183 -12.71 -16.73 15.57
N GLU A 184 -11.99 -17.71 16.16
CA GLU A 184 -12.04 -17.93 17.61
C GLU A 184 -11.51 -16.69 18.36
N GLY A 185 -12.33 -16.18 19.28
CA GLY A 185 -12.03 -14.98 20.07
C GLY A 185 -12.13 -13.65 19.32
N LEU A 186 -12.55 -13.66 18.04
CA LEU A 186 -12.68 -12.43 17.25
C LEU A 186 -13.66 -11.44 17.89
N ALA A 187 -14.84 -11.92 18.35
CA ALA A 187 -15.82 -11.06 19.00
C ALA A 187 -15.28 -10.31 20.22
N ALA A 188 -14.51 -10.99 21.07
CA ALA A 188 -13.88 -10.35 22.23
C ALA A 188 -12.82 -9.31 21.82
N ARG A 189 -12.05 -9.56 20.75
CA ARG A 189 -11.09 -8.60 20.21
C ARG A 189 -11.82 -7.38 19.60
N CYS A 190 -12.87 -7.60 18.84
CA CYS A 190 -13.70 -6.51 18.29
C CYS A 190 -14.29 -5.66 19.40
N GLN A 191 -14.80 -6.28 20.48
CA GLN A 191 -15.33 -5.53 21.63
C GLN A 191 -14.25 -4.69 22.31
N LEU A 192 -13.07 -5.27 22.57
CA LEU A 192 -11.92 -4.52 23.11
C LEU A 192 -11.55 -3.32 22.25
N LEU A 193 -11.49 -3.50 20.93
CA LEU A 193 -11.16 -2.41 20.01
C LEU A 193 -12.24 -1.33 19.98
N ALA A 194 -13.52 -1.73 20.05
CA ALA A 194 -14.64 -0.81 20.14
C ALA A 194 -14.62 0.00 21.44
N ASP A 195 -14.35 -0.65 22.58
CA ASP A 195 -14.23 0.01 23.89
C ASP A 195 -13.05 1.02 23.91
N LEU A 196 -12.02 0.77 23.13
CA LEU A 196 -10.88 1.68 22.94
C LEU A 196 -11.11 2.72 21.82
N GLY A 197 -12.30 2.78 21.24
CA GLY A 197 -12.67 3.76 20.22
C GLY A 197 -11.91 3.61 18.91
N VAL A 198 -11.59 2.36 18.51
CA VAL A 198 -11.01 2.08 17.20
C VAL A 198 -12.08 2.23 16.12
N ALA A 199 -11.79 3.00 15.10
CA ALA A 199 -12.74 3.35 14.04
C ALA A 199 -12.88 2.26 12.97
N MET A 200 -11.85 1.45 12.74
CA MET A 200 -11.85 0.41 11.71
C MET A 200 -10.88 -0.72 12.07
N LEU A 201 -11.28 -1.94 11.77
CA LEU A 201 -10.44 -3.13 11.81
C LEU A 201 -10.26 -3.69 10.39
N GLU A 202 -9.02 -3.81 9.94
CA GLU A 202 -8.62 -4.29 8.62
C GLU A 202 -8.03 -5.69 8.72
N GLN A 203 -8.46 -6.58 7.82
CA GLN A 203 -7.93 -7.93 7.63
C GLN A 203 -7.70 -8.71 8.95
N PRO A 204 -8.73 -8.89 9.80
CA PRO A 204 -8.54 -9.67 11.03
C PRO A 204 -8.23 -11.13 10.72
N LEU A 205 -8.90 -11.71 9.73
CA LEU A 205 -8.79 -13.12 9.36
C LEU A 205 -8.04 -13.33 8.05
N PRO A 206 -7.46 -14.51 7.82
CA PRO A 206 -7.03 -14.93 6.48
C PRO A 206 -8.18 -14.86 5.48
N ALA A 207 -7.90 -14.48 4.23
CA ALA A 207 -8.91 -14.24 3.19
C ALA A 207 -9.85 -15.45 2.95
N GLN A 208 -9.35 -16.70 3.11
CA GLN A 208 -10.18 -17.91 3.00
C GLN A 208 -11.17 -18.08 4.15
N ASP A 209 -11.00 -17.35 5.25
CA ASP A 209 -11.83 -17.42 6.46
C ASP A 209 -12.81 -16.23 6.57
N ASP A 210 -12.83 -15.33 5.58
CA ASP A 210 -13.63 -14.08 5.58
C ASP A 210 -15.14 -14.34 5.73
N ALA A 211 -15.64 -15.52 5.34
CA ALA A 211 -17.05 -15.90 5.58
C ALA A 211 -17.44 -15.85 7.06
N ALA A 212 -16.50 -15.97 7.98
CA ALA A 212 -16.77 -15.83 9.42
C ALA A 212 -17.11 -14.39 9.83
N LEU A 213 -16.82 -13.40 8.98
CA LEU A 213 -17.15 -11.98 9.24
C LEU A 213 -18.62 -11.61 8.95
N GLU A 214 -19.36 -12.46 8.22
CA GLU A 214 -20.77 -12.18 7.90
C GLU A 214 -21.69 -12.04 9.13
N ASN A 215 -21.21 -12.51 10.29
CA ASN A 215 -21.97 -12.47 11.56
C ASN A 215 -21.51 -11.36 12.52
N PHE A 216 -20.73 -10.40 12.05
CA PHE A 216 -20.18 -9.28 12.82
C PHE A 216 -20.75 -7.94 12.38
#